data_da37e135c1d9423c6efc8dbc67d72ef3
#
_entry.id   da37e135c1d9423c6efc8dbc67d72ef3
#
_cell.length_a   1.000
_cell.length_b   1.000
_cell.length_c   1.000
_cell.angle_alpha   90.00
_cell.angle_beta   90.00
_cell.angle_gamma   90.00
#
_symmetry.space_group_name_H-M   'P 1'
#
loop_
_entity.id
_entity.type
_entity.pdbx_description
1 polymer ?
#
loop_
_entity_poly.entity_id
_entity_poly.type
_entity_poly.pdbx_seq_one_letter_code
_entity_poly.pdbx_strand_id
1 'polypeptide(L)'
;MKKILLILTAGFTALTIALIANPVSALEVKVEVFASGLQSPVDLKEAPDGSGRIFIMNQTGAIVVVNADGTVRPEPFLDLRAKIPSLYVRFDERGTLGFAFHPDFKNNGKFYVHYSRDIVREEEGLTHEIFGNHTSYISEFKVSEN
;
A
#
# COMPACT_ATOMS: atom_id res chain seq x y z
N MET A 1 -68.81 41.55 -52.64
CA MET A 1 -68.06 40.26 -52.44
C MET A 1 -66.76 40.56 -51.70
N LYS A 2 -66.71 40.30 -50.38
CA LYS A 2 -65.50 40.52 -49.52
C LYS A 2 -64.78 39.21 -49.43
N LYS A 3 -63.49 39.17 -49.84
CA LYS A 3 -62.60 38.03 -49.68
C LYS A 3 -61.99 38.13 -48.30
N ILE A 4 -62.19 37.11 -47.45
CA ILE A 4 -61.61 36.99 -46.17
C ILE A 4 -60.31 36.24 -46.41
N LEU A 5 -59.15 36.87 -46.07
CA LEU A 5 -57.82 36.27 -46.09
C LEU A 5 -57.49 35.66 -44.69
N LEU A 6 -57.47 34.34 -44.64
CA LEU A 6 -57.09 33.61 -43.41
C LEU A 6 -55.57 33.48 -43.32
N ILE A 7 -54.97 34.19 -42.38
CA ILE A 7 -53.50 34.04 -42.07
C ILE A 7 -53.37 32.97 -41.02
N LEU A 8 -52.80 31.80 -41.39
CA LEU A 8 -52.38 30.75 -40.48
C LEU A 8 -51.04 31.14 -39.95
N THR A 9 -50.93 31.56 -38.68
CA THR A 9 -49.69 31.70 -37.96
C THR A 9 -49.32 30.37 -37.30
N ALA A 10 -48.37 29.63 -37.87
CA ALA A 10 -47.83 28.47 -37.27
C ALA A 10 -46.86 28.88 -36.11
N GLY A 11 -47.33 28.72 -34.89
CA GLY A 11 -46.51 28.96 -33.71
C GLY A 11 -45.50 27.82 -33.55
N PHE A 12 -44.21 28.11 -33.74
CA PHE A 12 -43.11 27.21 -33.48
C PHE A 12 -42.73 27.37 -31.99
N THR A 13 -43.22 26.49 -31.12
CA THR A 13 -42.79 26.40 -29.72
C THR A 13 -41.49 25.64 -29.67
N ALA A 14 -40.36 26.35 -29.59
CA ALA A 14 -39.07 25.76 -29.30
C ALA A 14 -39.03 25.31 -27.85
N LEU A 15 -39.10 23.99 -27.62
CA LEU A 15 -38.89 23.37 -26.31
C LEU A 15 -37.40 23.38 -26.01
N THR A 16 -36.89 24.37 -25.27
CA THR A 16 -35.55 24.41 -24.77
C THR A 16 -35.41 23.44 -23.60
N ILE A 17 -34.83 22.25 -23.86
CA ILE A 17 -34.41 21.32 -22.80
C ILE A 17 -33.15 21.91 -22.17
N ALA A 18 -33.31 22.53 -21.01
CA ALA A 18 -32.19 22.93 -20.18
C ALA A 18 -31.54 21.64 -19.61
N LEU A 19 -30.40 21.20 -20.16
CA LEU A 19 -29.57 20.20 -19.53
C LEU A 19 -29.05 20.81 -18.21
N ILE A 20 -29.59 20.40 -17.09
CA ILE A 20 -29.05 20.69 -15.77
C ILE A 20 -27.79 19.79 -15.63
N ALA A 21 -26.66 20.31 -16.08
CA ALA A 21 -25.36 19.69 -15.74
C ALA A 21 -25.14 19.89 -14.25
N ASN A 22 -25.35 18.84 -13.46
CA ASN A 22 -24.89 18.85 -12.07
C ASN A 22 -23.37 18.99 -12.10
N PRO A 23 -22.77 20.01 -11.49
CA PRO A 23 -21.32 20.10 -11.41
C PRO A 23 -20.83 18.88 -10.61
N VAL A 24 -20.07 18.00 -11.26
CA VAL A 24 -19.31 16.97 -10.56
C VAL A 24 -18.27 17.72 -9.75
N SER A 25 -18.51 17.85 -8.44
CA SER A 25 -17.50 18.38 -7.53
C SER A 25 -16.36 17.38 -7.47
N ALA A 26 -15.21 17.75 -8.01
CA ALA A 26 -14.00 16.95 -7.84
C ALA A 26 -13.69 16.87 -6.35
N LEU A 27 -13.39 15.64 -5.86
CA LEU A 27 -12.92 15.45 -4.50
C LEU A 27 -11.57 16.17 -4.36
N GLU A 28 -11.51 17.15 -3.47
CA GLU A 28 -10.23 17.81 -3.15
C GLU A 28 -9.39 16.87 -2.29
N VAL A 29 -8.24 16.44 -2.81
CA VAL A 29 -7.29 15.59 -2.08
C VAL A 29 -6.19 16.47 -1.54
N LYS A 30 -6.02 16.47 -0.21
CA LYS A 30 -4.93 17.13 0.48
C LYS A 30 -3.90 16.09 0.91
N VAL A 31 -2.62 16.38 0.66
CA VAL A 31 -1.51 15.54 1.09
C VAL A 31 -0.83 16.20 2.29
N GLU A 32 -0.66 15.42 3.35
CA GLU A 32 0.03 15.85 4.57
C GLU A 32 1.12 14.84 4.92
N VAL A 33 2.25 15.31 5.49
CA VAL A 33 3.32 14.45 5.98
C VAL A 33 2.85 13.83 7.30
N PHE A 34 2.65 12.50 7.31
CA PHE A 34 2.25 11.75 8.51
C PHE A 34 3.47 11.31 9.34
N ALA A 35 4.54 10.83 8.69
CA ALA A 35 5.78 10.40 9.35
C ALA A 35 6.99 10.71 8.48
N SER A 36 8.16 10.89 9.09
CA SER A 36 9.42 11.19 8.41
C SER A 36 10.57 10.38 9.00
N GLY A 37 11.76 10.41 8.35
CA GLY A 37 12.95 9.67 8.81
C GLY A 37 12.92 8.18 8.46
N LEU A 38 12.04 7.75 7.56
CA LEU A 38 11.93 6.37 7.10
C LEU A 38 13.01 6.06 6.06
N GLN A 39 13.51 4.81 6.06
CA GLN A 39 14.55 4.33 5.13
C GLN A 39 13.93 3.40 4.09
N SER A 40 13.82 3.84 2.82
CA SER A 40 13.28 3.02 1.70
C SER A 40 11.98 2.31 2.06
N PRO A 41 10.91 3.03 2.47
CA PRO A 41 9.64 2.41 2.82
C PRO A 41 8.98 1.82 1.56
N VAL A 42 8.53 0.56 1.64
CA VAL A 42 7.94 -0.18 0.50
C VAL A 42 6.52 -0.71 0.78
N ASP A 43 6.12 -0.81 2.05
CA ASP A 43 4.78 -1.25 2.42
C ASP A 43 4.33 -0.63 3.74
N LEU A 44 3.02 -0.46 3.89
CA LEU A 44 2.39 0.12 5.07
C LEU A 44 1.12 -0.65 5.41
N LYS A 45 0.96 -1.01 6.70
CA LYS A 45 -0.24 -1.67 7.21
C LYS A 45 -0.66 -1.09 8.56
N GLU A 46 -1.95 -0.87 8.74
CA GLU A 46 -2.53 -0.62 10.05
C GLU A 46 -2.64 -1.95 10.83
N ALA A 47 -2.35 -1.91 12.13
CA ALA A 47 -2.53 -3.08 12.98
C ALA A 47 -4.03 -3.41 13.15
N PRO A 48 -4.47 -4.66 12.88
CA PRO A 48 -5.89 -5.04 13.02
C PRO A 48 -6.25 -5.34 14.48
N ASP A 49 -5.73 -4.55 15.43
CA ASP A 49 -5.97 -4.68 16.87
C ASP A 49 -6.74 -3.48 17.47
N GLY A 50 -7.05 -2.48 16.64
CA GLY A 50 -7.76 -1.27 17.02
C GLY A 50 -6.87 -0.23 17.74
N SER A 51 -5.54 -0.39 17.73
CA SER A 51 -4.60 0.54 18.35
C SER A 51 -4.32 1.79 17.53
N GLY A 52 -4.69 1.82 16.24
CA GLY A 52 -4.35 2.88 15.28
C GLY A 52 -2.87 2.97 14.96
N ARG A 53 -2.06 1.96 15.35
CA ARG A 53 -0.65 1.89 15.00
C ARG A 53 -0.48 1.51 13.55
N ILE A 54 0.48 2.15 12.89
CA ILE A 54 0.85 1.87 11.52
C ILE A 54 2.24 1.24 11.50
N PHE A 55 2.35 0.14 10.78
CA PHE A 55 3.59 -0.61 10.59
C PHE A 55 4.11 -0.33 9.20
N ILE A 56 5.32 0.20 9.11
CA ILE A 56 5.95 0.55 7.83
C ILE A 56 7.14 -0.35 7.63
N MET A 57 7.12 -1.08 6.51
CA MET A 57 8.21 -1.95 6.13
C MET A 57 9.20 -1.18 5.25
N ASN A 58 10.46 -1.20 5.66
CA ASN A 58 11.56 -0.69 4.89
C ASN A 58 12.20 -1.82 4.07
N GLN A 59 12.49 -1.61 2.80
CA GLN A 59 13.17 -2.59 1.93
C GLN A 59 14.46 -3.12 2.56
N THR A 60 15.11 -2.31 3.36
CA THR A 60 16.37 -2.62 4.04
C THR A 60 16.26 -3.62 5.19
N GLY A 61 15.10 -4.21 5.47
CA GLY A 61 14.95 -5.32 6.42
C GLY A 61 14.31 -4.97 7.75
N ALA A 62 13.91 -3.73 8.00
CA ALA A 62 13.27 -3.35 9.26
C ALA A 62 11.77 -3.03 9.05
N ILE A 63 10.92 -3.49 9.98
CA ILE A 63 9.55 -3.01 10.12
C ILE A 63 9.51 -2.08 11.32
N VAL A 64 9.17 -0.80 11.08
CA VAL A 64 9.06 0.22 12.13
C VAL A 64 7.61 0.47 12.47
N VAL A 65 7.35 0.96 13.69
CA VAL A 65 6.00 1.30 14.16
C VAL A 65 5.86 2.80 14.26
N VAL A 66 4.80 3.31 13.65
CA VAL A 66 4.33 4.68 13.81
C VAL A 66 3.08 4.66 14.68
N ASN A 67 3.09 5.41 15.77
CA ASN A 67 1.93 5.54 16.64
C ASN A 67 0.85 6.41 15.96
N ALA A 68 -0.38 6.39 16.49
CA ALA A 68 -1.50 7.14 15.95
C ALA A 68 -1.26 8.67 15.90
N ASP A 69 -0.35 9.19 16.70
CA ASP A 69 0.08 10.60 16.72
C ASP A 69 1.19 10.94 15.70
N GLY A 70 1.61 9.98 14.86
CA GLY A 70 2.66 10.14 13.87
C GLY A 70 4.10 9.95 14.41
N THR A 71 4.28 9.66 15.70
CA THR A 71 5.61 9.41 16.27
C THR A 71 6.15 8.04 15.89
N VAL A 72 7.38 8.00 15.35
CA VAL A 72 8.07 6.75 15.01
C VAL A 72 8.72 6.17 16.27
N ARG A 73 8.48 4.90 16.55
CA ARG A 73 9.14 4.21 17.66
C ARG A 73 10.62 4.01 17.37
N PRO A 74 11.52 4.19 18.36
CA PRO A 74 12.97 4.04 18.15
C PRO A 74 13.36 2.59 17.83
N GLU A 75 12.66 1.62 18.43
CA GLU A 75 12.95 0.20 18.23
C GLU A 75 12.06 -0.36 17.11
N PRO A 76 12.62 -1.11 16.15
CA PRO A 76 11.82 -1.75 15.11
C PRO A 76 10.95 -2.87 15.70
N PHE A 77 9.78 -3.09 15.09
CA PHE A 77 8.92 -4.23 15.39
C PHE A 77 9.53 -5.56 14.96
N LEU A 78 10.21 -5.57 13.82
CA LEU A 78 10.97 -6.70 13.31
C LEU A 78 12.24 -6.18 12.67
N ASP A 79 13.37 -6.87 12.92
CA ASP A 79 14.65 -6.58 12.30
C ASP A 79 15.20 -7.82 11.58
N LEU A 80 15.19 -7.77 10.25
CA LEU A 80 15.75 -8.79 9.35
C LEU A 80 17.01 -8.31 8.63
N ARG A 81 17.60 -7.17 9.02
CA ARG A 81 18.76 -6.60 8.33
C ARG A 81 19.96 -7.56 8.24
N ALA A 82 20.13 -8.42 9.24
CA ALA A 82 21.17 -9.46 9.23
C ALA A 82 20.82 -10.70 8.40
N LYS A 83 19.58 -10.80 7.87
CA LYS A 83 19.08 -11.97 7.12
C LYS A 83 18.91 -11.72 5.64
N ILE A 84 18.74 -10.46 5.25
CA ILE A 84 18.58 -10.08 3.83
C ILE A 84 19.94 -9.87 3.18
N PRO A 85 20.06 -10.02 1.83
CA PRO A 85 21.31 -9.74 1.13
C PRO A 85 21.66 -8.24 1.20
N SER A 86 22.93 -7.92 1.02
CA SER A 86 23.36 -6.54 0.81
C SER A 86 22.72 -5.97 -0.44
N LEU A 87 21.98 -4.88 -0.31
CA LEU A 87 21.25 -4.26 -1.42
C LEU A 87 22.14 -3.29 -2.19
N TYR A 88 21.93 -3.21 -3.51
CA TYR A 88 22.60 -2.24 -4.35
C TYR A 88 22.05 -0.82 -4.12
N VAL A 89 22.94 0.15 -4.03
CA VAL A 89 22.58 1.54 -3.67
C VAL A 89 21.68 2.24 -4.69
N ARG A 90 21.80 1.88 -5.98
CA ARG A 90 21.04 2.56 -7.04
C ARG A 90 19.70 1.93 -7.33
N PHE A 91 19.65 0.60 -7.39
CA PHE A 91 18.45 -0.15 -7.69
C PHE A 91 18.63 -1.59 -7.23
N ASP A 92 17.66 -2.10 -6.49
CA ASP A 92 17.60 -3.51 -6.09
C ASP A 92 16.13 -3.92 -5.93
N GLU A 93 15.79 -5.09 -6.43
CA GLU A 93 14.45 -5.69 -6.28
C GLU A 93 14.40 -6.66 -5.11
N ARG A 94 15.52 -6.89 -4.44
CA ARG A 94 15.64 -7.73 -3.25
C ARG A 94 15.34 -6.93 -1.98
N GLY A 95 15.34 -7.62 -0.84
CA GLY A 95 15.10 -7.04 0.47
C GLY A 95 13.83 -7.56 1.11
N THR A 96 13.21 -6.80 1.98
CA THR A 96 11.87 -7.06 2.49
C THR A 96 10.83 -6.41 1.58
N LEU A 97 9.87 -7.21 1.06
CA LEU A 97 9.07 -6.86 -0.09
C LEU A 97 7.55 -6.91 0.15
N GLY A 98 7.10 -7.58 1.20
CA GLY A 98 5.68 -7.70 1.52
C GLY A 98 5.45 -8.03 3.00
N PHE A 99 4.37 -7.49 3.55
CA PHE A 99 4.00 -7.65 4.95
C PHE A 99 2.48 -7.79 5.08
N ALA A 100 2.02 -8.75 5.87
CA ALA A 100 0.62 -8.94 6.16
C ALA A 100 0.40 -9.41 7.60
N PHE A 101 -0.57 -8.84 8.30
CA PHE A 101 -1.04 -9.40 9.55
C PHE A 101 -1.94 -10.61 9.31
N HIS A 102 -1.91 -11.57 10.22
CA HIS A 102 -2.94 -12.59 10.30
C HIS A 102 -4.30 -11.91 10.63
N PRO A 103 -5.43 -12.36 10.05
CA PRO A 103 -6.73 -11.76 10.34
C PRO A 103 -7.08 -11.68 11.83
N ASP A 104 -6.62 -12.66 12.62
CA ASP A 104 -6.79 -12.72 14.07
C ASP A 104 -5.54 -12.29 14.85
N PHE A 105 -4.77 -11.34 14.31
CA PHE A 105 -3.51 -10.85 14.89
C PHE A 105 -3.68 -10.41 16.35
N LYS A 106 -4.79 -9.74 16.65
CA LYS A 106 -5.10 -9.26 18.00
C LYS A 106 -5.00 -10.36 19.06
N ASN A 107 -5.38 -11.59 18.74
CA ASN A 107 -5.41 -12.71 19.68
C ASN A 107 -4.20 -13.64 19.54
N ASN A 108 -3.68 -13.82 18.30
CA ASN A 108 -2.62 -14.80 18.07
C ASN A 108 -1.23 -14.20 17.84
N GLY A 109 -1.13 -12.87 17.62
CA GLY A 109 0.12 -12.16 17.38
C GLY A 109 0.85 -12.55 16.09
N LYS A 110 0.20 -13.26 15.15
CA LYS A 110 0.84 -13.78 13.95
C LYS A 110 0.85 -12.77 12.80
N PHE A 111 1.94 -12.78 12.04
CA PHE A 111 2.09 -11.99 10.82
C PHE A 111 3.04 -12.66 9.85
N TYR A 112 3.03 -12.24 8.59
CA TYR A 112 3.79 -12.82 7.50
C TYR A 112 4.66 -11.78 6.83
N VAL A 113 5.89 -12.15 6.47
CA VAL A 113 6.82 -11.28 5.77
C VAL A 113 7.40 -12.01 4.58
N HIS A 114 7.35 -11.35 3.42
CA HIS A 114 8.07 -11.74 2.21
C HIS A 114 9.41 -11.00 2.15
N TYR A 115 10.49 -11.74 2.03
CA TYR A 115 11.84 -11.18 1.97
C TYR A 115 12.79 -12.07 1.17
N SER A 116 13.86 -11.46 0.66
CA SER A 116 14.95 -12.14 -0.02
C SER A 116 16.05 -12.56 0.99
N ARG A 117 16.67 -13.72 0.77
CA ARG A 117 17.90 -14.16 1.43
C ARG A 117 18.94 -14.54 0.38
N ASP A 118 20.21 -14.42 0.74
CA ASP A 118 21.26 -15.03 -0.07
C ASP A 118 21.06 -16.55 -0.14
N ILE A 119 21.40 -17.14 -1.28
CA ILE A 119 21.33 -18.58 -1.47
C ILE A 119 22.39 -19.27 -0.58
N VAL A 120 21.93 -20.12 0.33
CA VAL A 120 22.76 -21.02 1.11
C VAL A 120 22.57 -22.43 0.58
N ARG A 121 23.39 -22.83 -0.40
CA ARG A 121 23.22 -24.06 -1.18
C ARG A 121 23.03 -25.32 -0.33
N GLU A 122 23.78 -25.43 0.77
CA GLU A 122 23.71 -26.57 1.67
C GLU A 122 22.39 -26.63 2.45
N GLU A 123 21.87 -25.49 2.92
CA GLU A 123 20.60 -25.42 3.67
C GLU A 123 19.39 -25.69 2.78
N GLU A 124 19.47 -25.32 1.50
CA GLU A 124 18.36 -25.46 0.55
C GLU A 124 18.39 -26.78 -0.24
N GLY A 125 19.38 -27.65 0.02
CA GLY A 125 19.52 -28.95 -0.67
C GLY A 125 19.79 -28.82 -2.18
N LEU A 126 20.32 -27.70 -2.62
CA LEU A 126 20.48 -27.38 -4.03
C LEU A 126 21.79 -27.92 -4.57
N THR A 127 21.71 -28.94 -5.42
CA THR A 127 22.87 -29.65 -5.99
C THR A 127 23.25 -29.19 -7.41
N HIS A 128 22.44 -28.33 -8.04
CA HIS A 128 22.63 -27.88 -9.43
C HIS A 128 22.91 -26.39 -9.51
N GLU A 129 23.46 -25.94 -10.64
CA GLU A 129 23.62 -24.53 -10.94
C GLU A 129 22.27 -23.83 -10.98
N ILE A 130 22.09 -22.84 -10.10
CA ILE A 130 20.88 -22.03 -10.02
C ILE A 130 21.16 -20.69 -10.65
N PHE A 131 20.30 -20.31 -11.59
CA PHE A 131 20.30 -18.97 -12.16
C PHE A 131 19.61 -18.02 -11.16
N GLY A 132 20.40 -17.38 -10.32
CA GLY A 132 19.91 -16.41 -9.33
C GLY A 132 20.93 -16.17 -8.21
N ASN A 133 20.79 -15.04 -7.54
CA ASN A 133 21.65 -14.64 -6.44
C ASN A 133 20.92 -14.57 -5.08
N HIS A 134 19.66 -14.95 -5.03
CA HIS A 134 18.85 -14.95 -3.82
C HIS A 134 17.69 -15.94 -3.92
N THR A 135 17.13 -16.28 -2.77
CA THR A 135 15.88 -17.04 -2.64
C THR A 135 14.82 -16.15 -1.95
N SER A 136 13.58 -16.23 -2.43
CA SER A 136 12.43 -15.56 -1.81
C SER A 136 11.80 -16.43 -0.74
N TYR A 137 11.59 -15.85 0.44
CA TYR A 137 10.94 -16.50 1.58
C TYR A 137 9.65 -15.77 1.93
N ILE A 138 8.63 -16.55 2.30
CA ILE A 138 7.46 -16.05 3.02
C ILE A 138 7.48 -16.76 4.37
N SER A 139 7.74 -16.01 5.44
CA SER A 139 7.83 -16.57 6.79
C SER A 139 6.70 -16.08 7.68
N GLU A 140 6.15 -16.98 8.49
CA GLU A 140 5.26 -16.64 9.60
C GLU A 140 6.10 -16.24 10.80
N PHE A 141 5.75 -15.13 11.42
CA PHE A 141 6.30 -14.64 12.68
C PHE A 141 5.19 -14.54 13.72
N LYS A 142 5.57 -14.57 14.98
CA LYS A 142 4.68 -14.31 16.10
C LYS A 142 5.32 -13.29 17.03
N VAL A 143 4.52 -12.35 17.52
CA VAL A 143 4.95 -11.41 18.57
C VAL A 143 5.34 -12.21 19.81
N SER A 144 6.53 -11.94 20.37
CA SER A 144 6.97 -12.54 21.62
C SER A 144 6.11 -12.07 22.79
N GLU A 145 5.82 -12.97 23.69
CA GLU A 145 5.31 -12.63 25.02
C GLU A 145 6.48 -12.05 25.82
N ASN A 146 6.48 -10.74 26.07
CA ASN A 146 7.45 -10.08 26.96
C ASN A 146 6.92 -10.11 28.39
#